data_ac4307627c8b13ac2d5c6038c02e4661
#
_entry.id   ac4307627c8b13ac2d5c6038c02e4661
#
_cell.length_a   1.000
_cell.length_b   1.000
_cell.length_c   1.000
_cell.angle_alpha   90.00
_cell.angle_beta   90.00
_cell.angle_gamma   90.00
#
_symmetry.space_group_name_H-M   'P 1'
#
loop_
_entity.id
_entity.type
_entity.pdbx_description
1 polymer ?
#
loop_
_entity_poly.entity_id
_entity_poly.type
_entity_poly.pdbx_seq_one_letter_code
_entity_poly.pdbx_strand_id
1 'polypeptide(L)'
;MTSPSRPAAAPELAIRSIDRWLIRVPLKNDIVWASGVRSGVTRLIVRVTTQGGTVGWGETICLLDAIPAVLDHAVIPHAIGHGVDEAERLHRHILGAGYYHHKRAAVMAMCAVEMAMWDALGKVCGQPLFRLWGGLWRDRISLAAYLLQDDPAKLADDTRAYLDAGYTTFKLKIGYDERRDIELTRLVRDIIGPHAPLRLDVNGAWTPGTAKRQCRKLAELDPVYIEQPLELDDLAGHAALRAAQPVPIALDESAYTLQDVGNIVRANAADVILLDPHEAGGLWPCIKAAAIAESVGIPVTLHSGGELGLSQAAYLHLAASIPNLSLAIDNEINYLAGDVIDTPFVVDRGTLAVPLGAGLGVDVDERALERYRVDAIRGAYLDPARPGWFPTKPAY
;
A
#
# COMPACT_ATOMS: atom_id res chain seq x y z
N MET A 1 -38.85 -15.49 3.72
CA MET A 1 -38.53 -14.39 4.66
C MET A 1 -38.36 -13.14 3.83
N THR A 2 -39.29 -12.19 3.90
CA THR A 2 -39.18 -10.90 3.24
C THR A 2 -38.02 -10.15 3.92
N SER A 3 -36.99 -9.80 3.16
CA SER A 3 -35.94 -8.89 3.65
C SER A 3 -36.60 -7.64 4.23
N PRO A 4 -36.19 -7.16 5.41
CA PRO A 4 -36.72 -5.92 5.95
C PRO A 4 -36.54 -4.82 4.91
N SER A 5 -37.57 -4.03 4.68
CA SER A 5 -37.58 -2.90 3.77
C SER A 5 -36.45 -1.95 4.21
N ARG A 6 -35.50 -1.77 3.32
CA ARG A 6 -34.34 -0.90 3.48
C ARG A 6 -34.82 0.53 3.80
N PRO A 7 -34.32 1.22 4.84
CA PRO A 7 -34.32 2.67 4.79
C PRO A 7 -33.52 3.06 3.52
N ALA A 8 -34.16 3.73 2.58
CA ALA A 8 -33.48 4.22 1.39
C ALA A 8 -32.32 5.11 1.85
N ALA A 9 -31.12 4.89 1.29
CA ALA A 9 -30.05 5.87 1.46
C ALA A 9 -30.63 7.25 1.12
N ALA A 10 -30.18 8.29 1.83
CA ALA A 10 -30.58 9.65 1.49
C ALA A 10 -30.31 9.84 -0.01
N PRO A 11 -31.31 10.19 -0.83
CA PRO A 11 -31.18 10.15 -2.29
C PRO A 11 -29.96 10.92 -2.80
N GLU A 12 -29.58 11.99 -2.10
CA GLU A 12 -28.41 12.81 -2.42
C GLU A 12 -27.07 12.10 -2.26
N LEU A 13 -26.98 11.04 -1.43
CA LEU A 13 -25.76 10.25 -1.24
C LEU A 13 -25.58 9.16 -2.30
N ALA A 14 -26.61 8.83 -3.07
CA ALA A 14 -26.53 7.78 -4.07
C ALA A 14 -25.54 8.15 -5.19
N ILE A 15 -24.71 7.21 -5.59
CA ILE A 15 -23.74 7.36 -6.68
C ILE A 15 -24.53 7.50 -8.00
N ARG A 16 -24.35 8.64 -8.67
CA ARG A 16 -24.95 8.96 -9.98
C ARG A 16 -24.07 8.48 -11.12
N SER A 17 -22.78 8.75 -11.04
CA SER A 17 -21.81 8.39 -12.09
C SER A 17 -20.44 8.15 -11.52
N ILE A 18 -19.65 7.36 -12.24
CA ILE A 18 -18.25 7.09 -11.96
C ILE A 18 -17.47 7.28 -13.25
N ASP A 19 -16.50 8.20 -13.23
CA ASP A 19 -15.53 8.43 -14.31
C ASP A 19 -14.19 7.84 -13.89
N ARG A 20 -13.33 7.46 -14.86
CA ARG A 20 -12.02 6.92 -14.58
C ARG A 20 -10.93 7.37 -15.55
N TRP A 21 -9.70 7.43 -15.07
CA TRP A 21 -8.49 7.72 -15.85
C TRP A 21 -7.44 6.65 -15.55
N LEU A 22 -6.91 6.04 -16.61
CA LEU A 22 -5.68 5.27 -16.54
C LEU A 22 -4.52 6.22 -16.79
N ILE A 23 -3.64 6.37 -15.80
CA ILE A 23 -2.53 7.32 -15.87
C ILE A 23 -1.20 6.63 -15.54
N ARG A 24 -0.10 7.20 -16.04
CA ARG A 24 1.24 6.78 -15.69
C ARG A 24 2.10 7.99 -15.37
N VAL A 25 2.52 8.10 -14.12
CA VAL A 25 3.46 9.14 -13.66
C VAL A 25 4.88 8.57 -13.73
N PRO A 26 5.84 9.25 -14.39
CA PRO A 26 7.21 8.79 -14.43
C PRO A 26 7.89 8.89 -13.06
N LEU A 27 8.91 8.06 -12.86
CA LEU A 27 9.84 8.18 -11.74
C LEU A 27 11.05 9.03 -12.12
N LYS A 28 11.68 9.67 -11.14
CA LYS A 28 12.94 10.41 -11.31
C LYS A 28 14.11 9.47 -11.64
N ASN A 29 14.09 8.27 -11.04
CA ASN A 29 15.04 7.19 -11.27
C ASN A 29 14.27 5.86 -11.25
N ASP A 30 14.81 4.84 -11.92
CA ASP A 30 14.26 3.51 -11.88
C ASP A 30 14.31 2.94 -10.45
N ILE A 31 13.22 2.28 -10.06
CA ILE A 31 13.14 1.50 -8.83
C ILE A 31 13.46 0.05 -9.15
N VAL A 32 14.37 -0.55 -8.37
CA VAL A 32 14.81 -1.95 -8.52
C VAL A 32 14.52 -2.72 -7.25
N TRP A 33 13.96 -3.92 -7.39
CA TRP A 33 13.77 -4.86 -6.28
C TRP A 33 13.96 -6.30 -6.77
N ALA A 34 13.91 -7.27 -5.87
CA ALA A 34 14.22 -8.68 -6.19
C ALA A 34 13.42 -9.28 -7.37
N SER A 35 12.21 -8.80 -7.62
CA SER A 35 11.31 -9.32 -8.65
C SER A 35 10.94 -8.32 -9.73
N GLY A 36 11.54 -7.12 -9.75
CA GLY A 36 11.11 -6.12 -10.73
C GLY A 36 11.98 -4.89 -10.87
N VAL A 37 11.66 -4.16 -11.94
CA VAL A 37 12.16 -2.81 -12.22
C VAL A 37 11.01 -1.99 -12.76
N ARG A 38 10.86 -0.75 -12.34
CA ARG A 38 9.90 0.18 -12.92
C ARG A 38 10.48 1.59 -13.08
N SER A 39 10.08 2.25 -14.15
CA SER A 39 10.44 3.65 -14.48
C SER A 39 9.25 4.61 -14.34
N GLY A 40 8.14 4.14 -13.81
CA GLY A 40 6.93 4.92 -13.56
C GLY A 40 5.90 4.13 -12.79
N VAL A 41 4.93 4.82 -12.22
CA VAL A 41 3.79 4.22 -11.53
C VAL A 41 2.54 4.36 -12.40
N THR A 42 1.84 3.26 -12.63
CA THR A 42 0.58 3.23 -13.34
C THR A 42 -0.56 3.14 -12.33
N ARG A 43 -1.49 4.08 -12.41
CA ARG A 43 -2.60 4.22 -11.47
C ARG A 43 -3.93 4.33 -12.20
N LEU A 44 -4.96 3.90 -11.54
CA LEU A 44 -6.34 4.10 -11.95
C LEU A 44 -6.95 5.12 -10.99
N ILE A 45 -7.31 6.29 -11.52
CA ILE A 45 -7.98 7.35 -10.77
C ILE A 45 -9.47 7.26 -11.05
N VAL A 46 -10.27 7.41 -10.02
CA VAL A 46 -11.74 7.33 -10.09
C VAL A 46 -12.34 8.60 -9.49
N ARG A 47 -13.37 9.13 -10.19
CA ARG A 47 -14.24 10.20 -9.72
C ARG A 47 -15.64 9.65 -9.52
N VAL A 48 -16.11 9.63 -8.29
CA VAL A 48 -17.51 9.35 -7.94
C VAL A 48 -18.26 10.67 -7.85
N THR A 49 -19.42 10.75 -8.53
CA THR A 49 -20.34 11.89 -8.38
C THR A 49 -21.65 11.40 -7.80
N THR A 50 -22.12 12.01 -6.71
CA THR A 50 -23.40 11.66 -6.07
C THR A 50 -24.59 12.35 -6.76
N GLN A 51 -25.81 11.92 -6.45
CA GLN A 51 -27.03 12.60 -6.91
C GLN A 51 -27.13 14.03 -6.38
N GLY A 52 -26.60 14.28 -5.17
CA GLY A 52 -26.49 15.62 -4.58
C GLY A 52 -25.39 16.50 -5.21
N GLY A 53 -24.61 15.98 -6.15
CA GLY A 53 -23.54 16.70 -6.84
C GLY A 53 -22.20 16.70 -6.13
N THR A 54 -22.08 16.04 -4.97
CA THR A 54 -20.78 15.91 -4.30
C THR A 54 -19.85 15.02 -5.11
N VAL A 55 -18.59 15.43 -5.25
CA VAL A 55 -17.54 14.70 -5.96
C VAL A 55 -16.54 14.14 -4.98
N GLY A 56 -16.31 12.82 -5.06
CA GLY A 56 -15.23 12.13 -4.35
C GLY A 56 -14.23 11.55 -5.32
N TRP A 57 -12.96 11.52 -4.92
CA TRP A 57 -11.84 11.01 -5.70
C TRP A 57 -11.19 9.80 -5.01
N GLY A 58 -10.71 8.87 -5.81
CA GLY A 58 -9.98 7.71 -5.33
C GLY A 58 -8.95 7.24 -6.32
N GLU A 59 -8.02 6.45 -5.84
CA GLU A 59 -6.88 5.95 -6.58
C GLU A 59 -6.65 4.47 -6.28
N THR A 60 -6.19 3.72 -7.27
CA THR A 60 -5.67 2.37 -7.03
C THR A 60 -4.49 2.04 -7.93
N ILE A 61 -3.67 1.11 -7.48
CA ILE A 61 -2.59 0.52 -8.27
C ILE A 61 -3.17 -0.18 -9.50
N CYS A 62 -2.50 -0.04 -10.65
CA CYS A 62 -2.95 -0.63 -11.89
C CYS A 62 -1.79 -1.25 -12.67
N LEU A 63 -1.46 -2.49 -12.35
CA LEU A 63 -0.33 -3.22 -12.91
C LEU A 63 -0.73 -4.21 -14.00
N LEU A 64 -2.04 -4.53 -14.11
CA LEU A 64 -2.60 -5.53 -15.02
C LEU A 64 -3.86 -4.98 -15.70
N ASP A 65 -4.07 -5.32 -16.95
CA ASP A 65 -5.29 -4.99 -17.73
C ASP A 65 -6.57 -5.56 -17.11
N ALA A 66 -6.47 -6.55 -16.25
CA ALA A 66 -7.59 -7.11 -15.51
C ALA A 66 -8.25 -6.10 -14.56
N ILE A 67 -7.51 -5.15 -14.00
CA ILE A 67 -8.03 -4.21 -13.00
C ILE A 67 -9.03 -3.22 -13.63
N PRO A 68 -8.71 -2.49 -14.72
CA PRO A 68 -9.68 -1.66 -15.42
C PRO A 68 -10.89 -2.45 -15.95
N ALA A 69 -10.66 -3.67 -16.46
CA ALA A 69 -11.75 -4.50 -16.97
C ALA A 69 -12.72 -4.90 -15.84
N VAL A 70 -12.22 -5.31 -14.69
CA VAL A 70 -13.05 -5.62 -13.52
C VAL A 70 -13.77 -4.36 -13.00
N LEU A 71 -13.09 -3.21 -12.99
CA LEU A 71 -13.72 -1.95 -12.61
C LEU A 71 -14.93 -1.64 -13.51
N ASP A 72 -14.73 -1.68 -14.83
CA ASP A 72 -15.74 -1.30 -15.81
C ASP A 72 -16.92 -2.29 -15.86
N HIS A 73 -16.66 -3.59 -15.79
CA HIS A 73 -17.68 -4.62 -16.01
C HIS A 73 -18.30 -5.15 -14.71
N ALA A 74 -17.65 -4.95 -13.58
CA ALA A 74 -18.10 -5.50 -12.31
C ALA A 74 -18.36 -4.42 -11.26
N VAL A 75 -17.37 -3.59 -10.94
CA VAL A 75 -17.46 -2.68 -9.79
C VAL A 75 -18.39 -1.51 -10.08
N ILE A 76 -18.18 -0.78 -11.19
CA ILE A 76 -18.98 0.38 -11.55
C ILE A 76 -20.47 0.05 -11.68
N PRO A 77 -20.89 -1.00 -12.43
CA PRO A 77 -22.31 -1.32 -12.60
C PRO A 77 -23.01 -1.63 -11.25
N HIS A 78 -22.28 -2.23 -10.30
CA HIS A 78 -22.83 -2.52 -8.97
C HIS A 78 -22.79 -1.32 -8.04
N ALA A 79 -21.86 -0.40 -8.22
CA ALA A 79 -21.71 0.79 -7.38
C ALA A 79 -22.79 1.85 -7.67
N ILE A 80 -23.24 1.98 -8.91
CA ILE A 80 -24.26 2.97 -9.30
C ILE A 80 -25.54 2.74 -8.47
N GLY A 81 -26.03 3.81 -7.85
CA GLY A 81 -27.22 3.78 -6.99
C GLY A 81 -26.96 3.36 -5.53
N HIS A 82 -25.75 2.90 -5.18
CA HIS A 82 -25.35 2.77 -3.76
C HIS A 82 -25.07 4.14 -3.16
N GLY A 83 -25.39 4.30 -1.86
CA GLY A 83 -24.95 5.47 -1.10
C GLY A 83 -23.45 5.45 -0.86
N VAL A 84 -22.79 6.61 -0.89
CA VAL A 84 -21.37 6.71 -0.52
C VAL A 84 -21.09 6.34 0.94
N ASP A 85 -22.12 6.23 1.76
CA ASP A 85 -22.10 5.72 3.14
C ASP A 85 -22.23 4.18 3.24
N GLU A 86 -22.32 3.47 2.11
CA GLU A 86 -22.53 2.02 2.05
C GLU A 86 -21.30 1.23 1.58
N ALA A 87 -20.08 1.72 1.84
CA ALA A 87 -18.83 1.10 1.36
C ALA A 87 -18.71 -0.39 1.74
N GLU A 88 -18.97 -0.75 2.99
CA GLU A 88 -18.95 -2.17 3.43
C GLU A 88 -19.96 -3.02 2.68
N ARG A 89 -21.14 -2.50 2.42
CA ARG A 89 -22.19 -3.22 1.71
C ARG A 89 -21.81 -3.46 0.26
N LEU A 90 -21.28 -2.44 -0.42
CA LEU A 90 -20.79 -2.57 -1.80
C LEU A 90 -19.68 -3.62 -1.86
N HIS A 91 -18.72 -3.57 -0.94
CA HIS A 91 -17.63 -4.54 -0.87
C HIS A 91 -18.15 -5.97 -0.77
N ARG A 92 -19.09 -6.24 0.14
CA ARG A 92 -19.69 -7.57 0.29
C ARG A 92 -20.49 -7.99 -0.94
N HIS A 93 -21.18 -7.06 -1.57
CA HIS A 93 -21.95 -7.32 -2.77
C HIS A 93 -21.04 -7.76 -3.93
N ILE A 94 -19.96 -7.02 -4.17
CA ILE A 94 -18.97 -7.35 -5.20
C ILE A 94 -18.33 -8.72 -4.94
N LEU A 95 -17.82 -8.97 -3.73
CA LEU A 95 -17.17 -10.23 -3.41
C LEU A 95 -18.15 -11.42 -3.35
N GLY A 96 -19.40 -11.18 -3.03
CA GLY A 96 -20.46 -12.21 -3.00
C GLY A 96 -21.00 -12.59 -4.37
N ALA A 97 -20.83 -11.74 -5.38
CA ALA A 97 -21.41 -11.91 -6.71
C ALA A 97 -20.58 -12.82 -7.65
N GLY A 98 -19.74 -13.70 -7.10
CA GLY A 98 -18.96 -14.67 -7.89
C GLY A 98 -17.60 -14.18 -8.37
N TYR A 99 -17.15 -13.02 -7.92
CA TYR A 99 -15.83 -12.46 -8.28
C TYR A 99 -14.64 -13.12 -7.56
N TYR A 100 -14.86 -14.18 -6.82
CA TYR A 100 -13.82 -14.99 -6.21
C TYR A 100 -12.81 -15.54 -7.25
N HIS A 101 -13.20 -15.70 -8.51
CA HIS A 101 -12.30 -16.05 -9.60
C HIS A 101 -11.23 -14.98 -9.90
N HIS A 102 -11.54 -13.72 -9.59
CA HIS A 102 -10.66 -12.56 -9.82
C HIS A 102 -10.47 -11.76 -8.52
N LYS A 103 -10.49 -12.41 -7.38
CA LYS A 103 -10.53 -11.77 -6.06
C LYS A 103 -9.53 -10.61 -5.94
N ARG A 104 -8.26 -10.82 -6.31
CA ARG A 104 -7.22 -9.78 -6.20
C ARG A 104 -7.48 -8.58 -7.11
N ALA A 105 -7.80 -8.82 -8.38
CA ALA A 105 -8.15 -7.75 -9.30
C ALA A 105 -9.43 -7.01 -8.86
N ALA A 106 -10.41 -7.72 -8.29
CA ALA A 106 -11.65 -7.13 -7.80
C ALA A 106 -11.42 -6.21 -6.60
N VAL A 107 -10.61 -6.62 -5.62
CA VAL A 107 -10.31 -5.77 -4.47
C VAL A 107 -9.48 -4.54 -4.87
N MET A 108 -8.52 -4.69 -5.79
CA MET A 108 -7.76 -3.55 -6.32
C MET A 108 -8.67 -2.56 -7.05
N ALA A 109 -9.57 -3.05 -7.91
CA ALA A 109 -10.54 -2.18 -8.60
C ALA A 109 -11.50 -1.49 -7.62
N MET A 110 -11.93 -2.21 -6.58
CA MET A 110 -12.80 -1.66 -5.54
C MET A 110 -12.16 -0.56 -4.73
N CYS A 111 -10.85 -0.66 -4.45
CA CYS A 111 -10.15 0.34 -3.64
C CYS A 111 -10.35 1.75 -4.18
N ALA A 112 -10.24 1.96 -5.50
CA ALA A 112 -10.43 3.29 -6.07
C ALA A 112 -11.85 3.83 -5.84
N VAL A 113 -12.87 2.99 -5.99
CA VAL A 113 -14.27 3.39 -5.79
C VAL A 113 -14.56 3.60 -4.30
N GLU A 114 -14.08 2.72 -3.43
CA GLU A 114 -14.30 2.80 -1.99
C GLU A 114 -13.61 4.04 -1.39
N MET A 115 -12.38 4.35 -1.82
CA MET A 115 -11.68 5.57 -1.44
C MET A 115 -12.46 6.82 -1.87
N ALA A 116 -12.97 6.83 -3.12
CA ALA A 116 -13.81 7.93 -3.62
C ALA A 116 -15.13 8.08 -2.86
N MET A 117 -15.74 6.96 -2.43
CA MET A 117 -16.93 6.98 -1.58
C MET A 117 -16.64 7.64 -0.22
N TRP A 118 -15.52 7.27 0.42
CA TRP A 118 -15.10 7.91 1.68
C TRP A 118 -14.79 9.40 1.51
N ASP A 119 -14.10 9.77 0.43
CA ASP A 119 -13.84 11.18 0.14
C ASP A 119 -15.13 11.98 -0.01
N ALA A 120 -16.10 11.45 -0.80
CA ALA A 120 -17.41 12.07 -0.95
C ALA A 120 -18.16 12.16 0.38
N LEU A 121 -18.17 11.08 1.18
CA LEU A 121 -18.83 11.07 2.47
C LEU A 121 -18.20 12.09 3.43
N GLY A 122 -16.87 12.16 3.51
CA GLY A 122 -16.18 13.15 4.32
C GLY A 122 -16.52 14.58 3.92
N LYS A 123 -16.63 14.86 2.60
CA LYS A 123 -17.06 16.17 2.07
C LYS A 123 -18.50 16.49 2.44
N VAL A 124 -19.43 15.53 2.30
CA VAL A 124 -20.83 15.72 2.75
C VAL A 124 -20.91 16.02 4.25
N CYS A 125 -20.12 15.31 5.05
CA CYS A 125 -20.07 15.53 6.50
C CYS A 125 -19.29 16.77 6.91
N GLY A 126 -18.55 17.41 6.01
CA GLY A 126 -17.64 18.51 6.31
C GLY A 126 -16.49 18.09 7.24
N GLN A 127 -16.06 16.84 7.20
CA GLN A 127 -15.05 16.28 8.10
C GLN A 127 -13.93 15.56 7.35
N PRO A 128 -12.67 15.65 7.83
CA PRO A 128 -11.58 14.81 7.37
C PRO A 128 -11.83 13.35 7.78
N LEU A 129 -11.30 12.40 6.99
CA LEU A 129 -11.63 10.97 7.17
C LEU A 129 -11.24 10.42 8.53
N PHE A 130 -10.09 10.81 9.09
CA PHE A 130 -9.69 10.32 10.43
C PHE A 130 -10.74 10.60 11.51
N ARG A 131 -11.55 11.68 11.38
CA ARG A 131 -12.62 11.98 12.34
C ARG A 131 -13.81 11.02 12.21
N LEU A 132 -14.05 10.49 11.02
CA LEU A 132 -15.08 9.49 10.79
C LEU A 132 -14.67 8.10 11.31
N TRP A 133 -13.38 7.91 11.58
CA TRP A 133 -12.78 6.63 11.99
C TRP A 133 -12.26 6.59 13.44
N GLY A 134 -12.75 7.46 14.30
CA GLY A 134 -12.41 7.43 15.72
C GLY A 134 -11.53 8.58 16.22
N GLY A 135 -10.96 9.38 15.32
CA GLY A 135 -10.23 10.60 15.68
C GLY A 135 -8.75 10.58 15.33
N LEU A 136 -8.06 11.62 15.77
CA LEU A 136 -6.66 11.88 15.45
C LEU A 136 -5.75 11.40 16.59
N TRP A 137 -4.99 10.33 16.34
CA TRP A 137 -3.93 9.86 17.24
C TRP A 137 -2.60 10.58 16.97
N ARG A 138 -2.34 10.94 15.69
CA ARG A 138 -1.11 11.57 15.23
C ARG A 138 -1.43 12.62 14.18
N ASP A 139 -0.86 13.78 14.28
CA ASP A 139 -1.00 14.88 13.30
C ASP A 139 0.12 14.88 12.25
N ARG A 140 1.21 14.16 12.53
CA ARG A 140 2.33 13.92 11.61
C ARG A 140 2.67 12.44 11.57
N ILE A 141 2.90 11.94 10.37
CA ILE A 141 3.18 10.53 10.11
C ILE A 141 4.63 10.38 9.67
N SER A 142 5.36 9.55 10.38
CA SER A 142 6.75 9.19 10.04
C SER A 142 6.79 8.29 8.82
N LEU A 143 7.73 8.54 7.93
CA LEU A 143 8.00 7.77 6.73
C LEU A 143 9.28 6.96 6.89
N ALA A 144 9.32 5.77 6.33
CA ALA A 144 10.57 5.04 6.14
C ALA A 144 11.34 5.62 4.94
N ALA A 145 12.65 5.82 5.10
CA ALA A 145 13.55 6.08 3.99
C ALA A 145 13.64 4.81 3.12
N TYR A 146 13.13 4.88 1.91
CA TYR A 146 12.98 3.72 1.03
C TYR A 146 14.23 3.59 0.17
N LEU A 147 15.05 2.56 0.44
CA LEU A 147 16.33 2.31 -0.22
C LEU A 147 16.14 1.23 -1.29
N LEU A 148 16.10 1.68 -2.55
CA LEU A 148 15.68 0.90 -3.72
C LEU A 148 16.82 0.75 -4.73
N GLN A 149 18.07 0.76 -4.27
CA GLN A 149 19.27 0.65 -5.10
C GLN A 149 20.02 -0.63 -4.81
N ASP A 150 20.47 -1.30 -5.87
CA ASP A 150 21.33 -2.48 -5.79
C ASP A 150 22.82 -2.17 -6.04
N ASP A 151 23.15 -0.95 -6.49
CA ASP A 151 24.52 -0.44 -6.60
C ASP A 151 24.97 0.10 -5.24
N PRO A 152 26.04 -0.45 -4.63
CA PRO A 152 26.50 -0.04 -3.30
C PRO A 152 26.86 1.44 -3.18
N ALA A 153 27.43 2.05 -4.23
CA ALA A 153 27.80 3.47 -4.19
C ALA A 153 26.57 4.36 -4.16
N LYS A 154 25.61 4.11 -5.05
CA LYS A 154 24.33 4.84 -5.06
C LYS A 154 23.53 4.61 -3.77
N LEU A 155 23.51 3.36 -3.27
CA LEU A 155 22.85 3.03 -2.02
C LEU A 155 23.43 3.82 -0.84
N ALA A 156 24.76 3.93 -0.78
CA ALA A 156 25.45 4.71 0.25
C ALA A 156 25.09 6.20 0.16
N ASP A 157 25.06 6.75 -1.05
CA ASP A 157 24.72 8.16 -1.27
C ASP A 157 23.25 8.44 -0.92
N ASP A 158 22.32 7.60 -1.36
CA ASP A 158 20.90 7.70 -1.02
C ASP A 158 20.69 7.59 0.50
N THR A 159 21.39 6.66 1.17
CA THR A 159 21.29 6.49 2.62
C THR A 159 21.74 7.75 3.37
N ARG A 160 22.85 8.36 2.98
CA ARG A 160 23.32 9.61 3.57
C ARG A 160 22.34 10.76 3.30
N ALA A 161 21.85 10.86 2.07
CA ALA A 161 20.87 11.89 1.71
C ALA A 161 19.60 11.82 2.55
N TYR A 162 19.09 10.61 2.83
CA TYR A 162 17.94 10.43 3.71
C TYR A 162 18.26 10.77 5.18
N LEU A 163 19.45 10.42 5.66
CA LEU A 163 19.92 10.83 7.00
C LEU A 163 19.96 12.36 7.12
N ASP A 164 20.56 13.03 6.14
CA ASP A 164 20.68 14.50 6.11
C ASP A 164 19.31 15.18 6.00
N ALA A 165 18.35 14.53 5.31
CA ALA A 165 16.96 14.96 5.22
C ALA A 165 16.14 14.69 6.50
N GLY A 166 16.75 14.08 7.53
CA GLY A 166 16.14 13.88 8.85
C GLY A 166 15.25 12.65 8.98
N TYR A 167 15.36 11.68 8.08
CA TYR A 167 14.70 10.39 8.25
C TYR A 167 15.31 9.60 9.40
N THR A 168 14.46 8.92 10.16
CA THR A 168 14.87 8.15 11.34
C THR A 168 14.67 6.64 11.19
N THR A 169 13.93 6.19 10.20
CA THR A 169 13.66 4.77 9.90
C THR A 169 14.08 4.49 8.46
N PHE A 170 14.74 3.35 8.23
CA PHE A 170 15.25 2.98 6.91
C PHE A 170 14.69 1.61 6.51
N LYS A 171 14.28 1.47 5.24
CA LYS A 171 13.85 0.21 4.64
C LYS A 171 14.71 -0.09 3.42
N LEU A 172 15.38 -1.24 3.43
CA LEU A 172 16.26 -1.71 2.36
C LEU A 172 15.64 -2.90 1.66
N LYS A 173 15.53 -2.83 0.32
CA LYS A 173 15.22 -3.99 -0.53
C LYS A 173 16.43 -4.90 -0.62
N ILE A 174 16.22 -6.18 -0.33
CA ILE A 174 17.19 -7.28 -0.45
C ILE A 174 16.53 -8.45 -1.20
N GLY A 175 17.15 -9.62 -1.25
CA GLY A 175 16.63 -10.77 -1.97
C GLY A 175 17.29 -10.94 -3.34
N TYR A 176 18.50 -10.41 -3.52
CA TYR A 176 19.29 -10.53 -4.75
C TYR A 176 20.14 -11.80 -4.77
N ASP A 177 20.96 -12.01 -3.74
CA ASP A 177 21.72 -13.22 -3.42
C ASP A 177 22.21 -13.18 -1.97
N GLU A 178 22.54 -14.36 -1.39
CA GLU A 178 22.88 -14.49 0.03
C GLU A 178 24.05 -13.59 0.47
N ARG A 179 25.05 -13.37 -0.36
CA ARG A 179 26.22 -12.58 -0.02
C ARG A 179 25.92 -11.09 -0.15
N ARG A 180 25.30 -10.72 -1.28
CA ARG A 180 24.99 -9.34 -1.58
C ARG A 180 24.01 -8.74 -0.57
N ASP A 181 22.99 -9.49 -0.15
CA ASP A 181 22.02 -9.06 0.83
C ASP A 181 22.70 -8.65 2.16
N ILE A 182 23.70 -9.43 2.61
CA ILE A 182 24.46 -9.13 3.81
C ILE A 182 25.37 -7.90 3.59
N GLU A 183 26.04 -7.82 2.46
CA GLU A 183 26.94 -6.70 2.14
C GLU A 183 26.17 -5.37 2.08
N LEU A 184 25.03 -5.32 1.38
CA LEU A 184 24.19 -4.12 1.31
C LEU A 184 23.59 -3.75 2.67
N THR A 185 23.12 -4.71 3.42
CA THR A 185 22.57 -4.47 4.77
C THR A 185 23.64 -3.91 5.72
N ARG A 186 24.85 -4.45 5.68
CA ARG A 186 25.98 -3.96 6.47
C ARG A 186 26.36 -2.54 6.08
N LEU A 187 26.45 -2.26 4.78
CA LEU A 187 26.73 -0.92 4.27
C LEU A 187 25.73 0.12 4.80
N VAL A 188 24.42 -0.18 4.75
CA VAL A 188 23.40 0.72 5.28
C VAL A 188 23.54 0.86 6.79
N ARG A 189 23.71 -0.25 7.53
CA ARG A 189 23.86 -0.23 8.99
C ARG A 189 25.07 0.59 9.44
N ASP A 190 26.20 0.48 8.75
CA ASP A 190 27.41 1.26 9.05
C ASP A 190 27.19 2.78 8.86
N ILE A 191 26.35 3.17 7.91
CA ILE A 191 26.03 4.59 7.64
C ILE A 191 25.03 5.13 8.65
N ILE A 192 23.93 4.41 8.92
CA ILE A 192 22.85 4.89 9.80
C ILE A 192 23.17 4.74 11.28
N GLY A 193 24.24 4.01 11.61
CA GLY A 193 24.63 3.72 12.99
C GLY A 193 23.83 2.59 13.64
N PRO A 194 24.22 2.16 14.84
CA PRO A 194 23.70 0.93 15.46
C PRO A 194 22.25 1.01 15.96
N HIS A 195 21.70 2.22 16.16
CA HIS A 195 20.41 2.40 16.84
C HIS A 195 19.27 2.81 15.92
N ALA A 196 19.55 3.22 14.66
CA ALA A 196 18.50 3.60 13.72
C ALA A 196 17.70 2.36 13.29
N PRO A 197 16.36 2.39 13.35
CA PRO A 197 15.51 1.31 12.86
C PRO A 197 15.80 0.98 11.39
N LEU A 198 16.22 -0.25 11.13
CA LEU A 198 16.46 -0.80 9.79
C LEU A 198 15.49 -1.94 9.52
N ARG A 199 14.76 -1.87 8.42
CA ARG A 199 13.85 -2.90 7.93
C ARG A 199 14.43 -3.52 6.67
N LEU A 200 14.27 -4.82 6.50
CA LEU A 200 14.78 -5.55 5.35
C LEU A 200 13.61 -6.19 4.62
N ASP A 201 13.47 -5.92 3.33
CA ASP A 201 12.37 -6.42 2.53
C ASP A 201 12.89 -7.34 1.43
N VAL A 202 12.43 -8.59 1.47
CA VAL A 202 12.85 -9.68 0.60
C VAL A 202 11.90 -9.91 -0.56
N ASN A 203 10.66 -9.43 -0.47
CA ASN A 203 9.59 -9.63 -1.45
C ASN A 203 9.41 -11.11 -1.88
N GLY A 204 9.49 -12.05 -0.93
CA GLY A 204 9.29 -13.47 -1.17
C GLY A 204 10.40 -14.18 -1.94
N ALA A 205 11.61 -13.62 -2.00
CA ALA A 205 12.68 -14.14 -2.84
C ALA A 205 13.39 -15.37 -2.27
N TRP A 206 13.29 -15.67 -0.97
CA TRP A 206 14.05 -16.75 -0.35
C TRP A 206 13.29 -18.07 -0.32
N THR A 207 14.05 -19.17 -0.47
CA THR A 207 13.57 -20.50 -0.06
C THR A 207 13.59 -20.62 1.47
N PRO A 208 12.84 -21.55 2.08
CA PRO A 208 12.87 -21.76 3.53
C PRO A 208 14.27 -22.06 4.09
N GLY A 209 15.10 -22.75 3.31
CA GLY A 209 16.49 -23.04 3.68
C GLY A 209 17.35 -21.79 3.70
N THR A 210 17.24 -20.96 2.66
CA THR A 210 17.93 -19.66 2.56
C THR A 210 17.46 -18.71 3.67
N ALA A 211 16.17 -18.59 3.89
CA ALA A 211 15.62 -17.73 4.94
C ALA A 211 16.19 -18.05 6.32
N LYS A 212 16.28 -19.33 6.69
CA LYS A 212 16.89 -19.76 7.96
C LYS A 212 18.36 -19.36 8.09
N ARG A 213 19.14 -19.45 6.99
CA ARG A 213 20.56 -19.05 7.00
C ARG A 213 20.71 -17.54 7.06
N GLN A 214 19.95 -16.82 6.22
CA GLN A 214 20.04 -15.36 6.13
C GLN A 214 19.56 -14.67 7.40
N CYS A 215 18.43 -15.06 7.96
CA CYS A 215 17.94 -14.50 9.22
C CYS A 215 18.99 -14.57 10.34
N ARG A 216 19.70 -15.72 10.46
CA ARG A 216 20.77 -15.86 11.48
C ARG A 216 21.93 -14.91 11.24
N LYS A 217 22.36 -14.72 9.99
CA LYS A 217 23.48 -13.83 9.64
C LYS A 217 23.08 -12.35 9.78
N LEU A 218 21.86 -12.01 9.35
CA LEU A 218 21.34 -10.65 9.42
C LEU A 218 20.96 -10.22 10.82
N ALA A 219 20.71 -11.16 11.75
CA ALA A 219 20.45 -10.86 13.15
C ALA A 219 21.57 -10.05 13.83
N GLU A 220 22.84 -10.22 13.40
CA GLU A 220 23.97 -9.43 13.89
C GLU A 220 23.90 -7.94 13.52
N LEU A 221 23.09 -7.61 12.50
CA LEU A 221 22.87 -6.24 12.03
C LEU A 221 21.62 -5.59 12.64
N ASP A 222 20.96 -6.28 13.59
CA ASP A 222 19.82 -5.83 14.37
C ASP A 222 18.69 -5.17 13.54
N PRO A 223 18.12 -5.87 12.55
CA PRO A 223 16.97 -5.33 11.83
C PRO A 223 15.72 -5.36 12.71
N VAL A 224 14.86 -4.33 12.58
CA VAL A 224 13.56 -4.25 13.27
C VAL A 224 12.67 -5.43 12.87
N TYR A 225 12.73 -5.80 11.60
CA TYR A 225 12.09 -6.99 11.05
C TYR A 225 12.67 -7.36 9.68
N ILE A 226 12.40 -8.61 9.26
CA ILE A 226 12.57 -9.06 7.89
C ILE A 226 11.17 -9.25 7.30
N GLU A 227 10.88 -8.51 6.20
CA GLU A 227 9.59 -8.49 5.54
C GLU A 227 9.55 -9.52 4.42
N GLN A 228 8.42 -10.21 4.36
CA GLN A 228 8.05 -11.21 3.35
C GLN A 228 9.23 -12.08 2.90
N PRO A 229 9.85 -12.85 3.81
CA PRO A 229 11.03 -13.64 3.46
C PRO A 229 10.72 -14.79 2.50
N LEU A 230 9.52 -15.37 2.58
CA LEU A 230 9.10 -16.54 1.80
C LEU A 230 7.97 -16.19 0.83
N GLU A 231 7.60 -17.18 0.02
CA GLU A 231 6.45 -17.10 -0.88
C GLU A 231 5.17 -16.71 -0.11
N LEU A 232 4.33 -15.90 -0.73
CA LEU A 232 3.20 -15.21 -0.07
C LEU A 232 2.13 -16.15 0.51
N ASP A 233 1.90 -17.30 -0.07
CA ASP A 233 0.90 -18.28 0.40
C ASP A 233 1.48 -19.26 1.45
N ASP A 234 2.80 -19.23 1.72
CA ASP A 234 3.47 -20.15 2.68
C ASP A 234 3.40 -19.64 4.13
N LEU A 235 2.19 -19.50 4.67
CA LEU A 235 2.01 -19.10 6.07
C LEU A 235 2.62 -20.10 7.08
N ALA A 236 2.60 -21.39 6.75
CA ALA A 236 3.21 -22.41 7.61
C ALA A 236 4.75 -22.26 7.66
N GLY A 237 5.37 -21.97 6.52
CA GLY A 237 6.80 -21.70 6.42
C GLY A 237 7.18 -20.43 7.20
N HIS A 238 6.41 -19.34 7.08
CA HIS A 238 6.61 -18.12 7.85
C HIS A 238 6.49 -18.36 9.36
N ALA A 239 5.47 -19.09 9.82
CA ALA A 239 5.30 -19.43 11.23
C ALA A 239 6.49 -20.27 11.76
N ALA A 240 6.95 -21.26 10.98
CA ALA A 240 8.10 -22.09 11.33
C ALA A 240 9.41 -21.25 11.33
N LEU A 241 9.58 -20.34 10.40
CA LEU A 241 10.73 -19.44 10.35
C LEU A 241 10.73 -18.50 11.55
N ARG A 242 9.61 -17.86 11.85
CA ARG A 242 9.42 -16.98 13.01
C ARG A 242 9.80 -17.65 14.32
N ALA A 243 9.37 -18.90 14.51
CA ALA A 243 9.68 -19.67 15.73
C ALA A 243 11.15 -20.11 15.83
N ALA A 244 11.89 -20.17 14.72
CA ALA A 244 13.23 -20.78 14.65
C ALA A 244 14.40 -19.78 14.72
N GLN A 245 14.12 -18.47 14.78
CA GLN A 245 15.14 -17.43 14.70
C GLN A 245 14.68 -16.14 15.44
N PRO A 246 15.60 -15.26 15.90
CA PRO A 246 15.24 -14.15 16.80
C PRO A 246 14.73 -12.89 16.09
N VAL A 247 14.95 -12.72 14.78
CA VAL A 247 14.56 -11.49 14.06
C VAL A 247 13.04 -11.50 13.83
N PRO A 248 12.31 -10.43 14.18
CA PRO A 248 10.87 -10.36 13.89
C PRO A 248 10.57 -10.52 12.40
N ILE A 249 9.46 -11.18 12.09
CA ILE A 249 8.97 -11.39 10.72
C ILE A 249 7.79 -10.48 10.46
N ALA A 250 7.86 -9.71 9.37
CA ALA A 250 6.75 -8.91 8.87
C ALA A 250 6.17 -9.55 7.61
N LEU A 251 4.84 -9.49 7.46
CA LEU A 251 4.15 -9.96 6.27
C LEU A 251 3.44 -8.81 5.57
N ASP A 252 3.68 -8.72 4.25
CA ASP A 252 3.16 -7.74 3.31
C ASP A 252 2.30 -8.44 2.25
N GLU A 253 2.88 -9.03 1.22
CA GLU A 253 2.15 -9.67 0.11
C GLU A 253 1.28 -10.85 0.55
N SER A 254 1.47 -11.37 1.76
CA SER A 254 0.58 -12.36 2.39
C SER A 254 -0.68 -11.75 3.01
N ALA A 255 -0.76 -10.43 3.18
CA ALA A 255 -1.76 -9.71 3.98
C ALA A 255 -2.79 -8.94 3.13
N TYR A 256 -3.25 -9.52 2.02
CA TYR A 256 -4.15 -8.85 1.10
C TYR A 256 -5.50 -8.52 1.73
N THR A 257 -6.30 -9.50 2.02
CA THR A 257 -7.67 -9.30 2.47
C THR A 257 -7.81 -9.49 3.98
N LEU A 258 -8.95 -9.05 4.51
CA LEU A 258 -9.32 -9.29 5.91
C LEU A 258 -9.18 -10.76 6.33
N GLN A 259 -9.51 -11.69 5.42
CA GLN A 259 -9.40 -13.13 5.68
C GLN A 259 -7.93 -13.57 5.74
N ASP A 260 -7.08 -12.99 4.89
CA ASP A 260 -5.64 -13.30 4.88
C ASP A 260 -5.00 -12.84 6.19
N VAL A 261 -5.30 -11.62 6.67
CA VAL A 261 -4.85 -11.14 7.99
C VAL A 261 -5.35 -12.06 9.11
N GLY A 262 -6.61 -12.50 9.08
CA GLY A 262 -7.14 -13.48 10.02
C GLY A 262 -6.40 -14.84 9.96
N ASN A 263 -5.95 -15.27 8.77
CA ASN A 263 -5.17 -16.49 8.60
C ASN A 263 -3.74 -16.33 9.13
N ILE A 264 -3.10 -15.19 8.90
CA ILE A 264 -1.77 -14.85 9.45
C ILE A 264 -1.79 -14.93 10.97
N VAL A 265 -2.79 -14.31 11.61
CA VAL A 265 -2.95 -14.34 13.07
C VAL A 265 -3.16 -15.77 13.57
N ARG A 266 -4.06 -16.55 12.96
CA ARG A 266 -4.30 -17.95 13.35
C ARG A 266 -3.07 -18.84 13.19
N ALA A 267 -2.29 -18.63 12.15
CA ALA A 267 -1.07 -19.36 11.89
C ALA A 267 0.11 -18.91 12.78
N ASN A 268 -0.02 -17.80 13.50
CA ASN A 268 1.07 -17.17 14.26
C ASN A 268 2.29 -16.88 13.38
N ALA A 269 2.04 -16.36 12.15
CA ALA A 269 3.03 -16.27 11.08
C ALA A 269 3.80 -14.94 11.04
N ALA A 270 3.36 -13.91 11.80
CA ALA A 270 3.96 -12.58 11.75
C ALA A 270 4.10 -11.96 13.14
N ASP A 271 5.09 -11.08 13.27
CA ASP A 271 5.29 -10.13 14.38
C ASP A 271 4.81 -8.74 14.02
N VAL A 272 4.78 -8.42 12.73
CA VAL A 272 4.29 -7.16 12.14
C VAL A 272 3.47 -7.49 10.90
N ILE A 273 2.42 -6.72 10.62
CA ILE A 273 1.64 -6.84 9.39
C ILE A 273 1.67 -5.52 8.66
N LEU A 274 2.03 -5.55 7.37
CA LEU A 274 1.86 -4.42 6.48
C LEU A 274 0.47 -4.50 5.85
N LEU A 275 -0.23 -3.38 5.81
CA LEU A 275 -1.54 -3.26 5.20
C LEU A 275 -1.43 -2.38 3.97
N ASP A 276 -2.18 -2.71 2.93
CA ASP A 276 -2.30 -1.90 1.74
C ASP A 276 -3.78 -1.75 1.36
N PRO A 277 -4.33 -0.53 1.34
CA PRO A 277 -5.71 -0.31 0.89
C PRO A 277 -5.98 -0.84 -0.51
N HIS A 278 -4.99 -0.76 -1.43
CA HIS A 278 -5.15 -1.26 -2.80
C HIS A 278 -5.34 -2.77 -2.83
N GLU A 279 -4.64 -3.48 -1.97
CA GLU A 279 -4.68 -4.92 -1.87
C GLU A 279 -5.83 -5.43 -0.99
N ALA A 280 -6.23 -4.63 0.00
CA ALA A 280 -7.34 -4.96 0.90
C ALA A 280 -8.72 -4.66 0.29
N GLY A 281 -8.79 -3.83 -0.73
CA GLY A 281 -10.03 -3.41 -1.37
C GLY A 281 -10.61 -2.12 -0.81
N GLY A 282 -9.82 -1.32 -0.13
CA GLY A 282 -10.18 0.00 0.37
C GLY A 282 -9.68 0.30 1.79
N LEU A 283 -10.09 1.46 2.28
CA LEU A 283 -9.67 2.00 3.58
C LEU A 283 -10.35 1.28 4.73
N TRP A 284 -11.64 0.99 4.59
CA TRP A 284 -12.43 0.31 5.62
C TRP A 284 -11.98 -1.14 5.89
N PRO A 285 -11.64 -1.96 4.88
CA PRO A 285 -11.00 -3.24 5.10
C PRO A 285 -9.68 -3.14 5.87
N CYS A 286 -8.84 -2.13 5.62
CA CYS A 286 -7.60 -1.91 6.37
C CYS A 286 -7.86 -1.60 7.85
N ILE A 287 -8.83 -0.76 8.16
CA ILE A 287 -9.22 -0.47 9.55
C ILE A 287 -9.65 -1.75 10.29
N LYS A 288 -10.44 -2.60 9.64
CA LYS A 288 -10.85 -3.88 10.22
C LYS A 288 -9.69 -4.85 10.37
N ALA A 289 -8.78 -4.90 9.41
CA ALA A 289 -7.58 -5.72 9.45
C ALA A 289 -6.65 -5.29 10.60
N ALA A 290 -6.47 -3.97 10.77
CA ALA A 290 -5.72 -3.41 11.89
C ALA A 290 -6.32 -3.79 13.25
N ALA A 291 -7.65 -3.77 13.38
CA ALA A 291 -8.34 -4.18 14.61
C ALA A 291 -8.17 -5.68 14.92
N ILE A 292 -8.09 -6.55 13.89
CA ILE A 292 -7.76 -7.98 14.08
C ILE A 292 -6.34 -8.12 14.65
N ALA A 293 -5.36 -7.44 14.07
CA ALA A 293 -3.97 -7.44 14.52
C ALA A 293 -3.85 -6.87 15.95
N GLU A 294 -4.54 -5.75 16.23
CA GLU A 294 -4.57 -5.12 17.55
C GLU A 294 -5.06 -6.07 18.64
N SER A 295 -6.09 -6.86 18.35
CA SER A 295 -6.68 -7.80 19.31
C SER A 295 -5.72 -8.87 19.84
N VAL A 296 -4.59 -9.08 19.16
CA VAL A 296 -3.54 -10.04 19.53
C VAL A 296 -2.18 -9.36 19.76
N GLY A 297 -2.15 -8.03 19.82
CA GLY A 297 -0.95 -7.25 20.12
C GLY A 297 0.04 -7.12 18.96
N ILE A 298 -0.37 -7.39 17.71
CA ILE A 298 0.49 -7.24 16.53
C ILE A 298 0.40 -5.79 16.03
N PRO A 299 1.52 -5.05 15.94
CA PRO A 299 1.57 -3.75 15.31
C PRO A 299 1.39 -3.87 13.80
N VAL A 300 0.81 -2.82 13.20
CA VAL A 300 0.68 -2.71 11.75
C VAL A 300 1.43 -1.50 11.22
N THR A 301 1.74 -1.52 9.93
CA THR A 301 2.21 -0.37 9.16
C THR A 301 1.56 -0.41 7.77
N LEU A 302 1.89 0.55 6.90
CA LEU A 302 1.39 0.57 5.53
C LEU A 302 2.51 0.25 4.56
N HIS A 303 2.19 -0.60 3.58
CA HIS A 303 2.99 -0.86 2.38
C HIS A 303 3.00 0.36 1.46
N SER A 304 3.98 0.46 0.56
CA SER A 304 4.00 1.44 -0.52
C SER A 304 4.29 0.79 -1.88
N GLY A 305 3.43 1.12 -2.84
CA GLY A 305 3.56 0.75 -4.25
C GLY A 305 3.61 1.98 -5.17
N GLY A 306 4.06 3.14 -4.68
CA GLY A 306 4.15 4.40 -5.43
C GLY A 306 2.83 5.16 -5.45
N GLU A 307 2.29 5.49 -4.30
CA GLU A 307 1.06 6.25 -4.10
C GLU A 307 1.23 7.67 -4.65
N LEU A 308 0.25 8.11 -5.45
CA LEU A 308 0.09 9.51 -5.78
C LEU A 308 -0.67 10.23 -4.65
N GLY A 309 -0.83 11.53 -4.78
CA GLY A 309 -1.37 12.37 -3.71
C GLY A 309 -2.71 11.95 -3.13
N LEU A 310 -3.60 11.32 -3.90
CA LEU A 310 -4.88 10.81 -3.40
C LEU A 310 -4.69 9.65 -2.43
N SER A 311 -3.96 8.62 -2.85
CA SER A 311 -3.63 7.49 -1.98
C SER A 311 -2.75 7.91 -0.82
N GLN A 312 -1.82 8.84 -1.04
CA GLN A 312 -0.98 9.38 0.04
C GLN A 312 -1.84 10.04 1.12
N ALA A 313 -2.83 10.87 0.73
CA ALA A 313 -3.77 11.47 1.68
C ALA A 313 -4.54 10.39 2.46
N ALA A 314 -5.06 9.39 1.76
CA ALA A 314 -5.77 8.27 2.38
C ALA A 314 -4.90 7.50 3.40
N TYR A 315 -3.64 7.23 3.06
CA TYR A 315 -2.67 6.58 3.96
C TYR A 315 -2.40 7.41 5.21
N LEU A 316 -2.27 8.74 5.05
CA LEU A 316 -2.09 9.64 6.18
C LEU A 316 -3.31 9.62 7.12
N HIS A 317 -4.53 9.57 6.59
CA HIS A 317 -5.74 9.44 7.41
C HIS A 317 -5.81 8.09 8.13
N LEU A 318 -5.45 6.98 7.49
CA LEU A 318 -5.37 5.67 8.12
C LEU A 318 -4.34 5.68 9.25
N ALA A 319 -3.12 6.14 8.97
CA ALA A 319 -2.05 6.21 9.95
C ALA A 319 -2.38 7.16 11.11
N ALA A 320 -3.17 8.21 10.85
CA ALA A 320 -3.63 9.13 11.86
C ALA A 320 -4.69 8.55 12.79
N SER A 321 -5.53 7.61 12.32
CA SER A 321 -6.68 7.11 13.06
C SER A 321 -6.48 5.72 13.70
N ILE A 322 -5.58 4.89 13.16
CA ILE A 322 -5.34 3.53 13.64
C ILE A 322 -4.33 3.52 14.78
N PRO A 323 -4.72 3.13 16.02
CA PRO A 323 -3.82 3.21 17.20
C PRO A 323 -2.58 2.33 17.08
N ASN A 324 -2.71 1.06 16.65
CA ASN A 324 -1.63 0.09 16.51
C ASN A 324 -0.81 0.24 15.22
N LEU A 325 -1.10 1.25 14.38
CA LEU A 325 -0.21 1.68 13.29
C LEU A 325 0.87 2.60 13.88
N SER A 326 1.80 2.00 14.61
CA SER A 326 2.80 2.72 15.41
C SER A 326 4.16 2.85 14.75
N LEU A 327 4.36 2.18 13.62
CA LEU A 327 5.60 2.20 12.86
C LEU A 327 5.54 3.27 11.76
N ALA A 328 6.72 3.74 11.32
CA ALA A 328 6.79 4.60 10.13
C ALA A 328 6.18 3.88 8.93
N ILE A 329 5.39 4.58 8.11
CA ILE A 329 4.81 3.98 6.91
C ILE A 329 5.84 3.94 5.77
N ASP A 330 5.71 2.98 4.89
CA ASP A 330 6.47 2.95 3.64
C ASP A 330 6.04 4.08 2.71
N ASN A 331 6.95 4.60 1.90
CA ASN A 331 6.66 5.73 1.04
C ASN A 331 7.64 5.90 -0.11
N GLU A 332 7.12 6.13 -1.31
CA GLU A 332 7.91 6.36 -2.51
C GLU A 332 7.80 7.79 -3.07
N ILE A 333 7.23 8.73 -2.33
CA ILE A 333 6.99 10.11 -2.81
C ILE A 333 8.24 10.79 -3.38
N ASN A 334 9.41 10.51 -2.82
CA ASN A 334 10.67 11.10 -3.28
C ASN A 334 11.09 10.63 -4.67
N TYR A 335 10.59 9.47 -5.12
CA TYR A 335 10.87 8.92 -6.45
C TYR A 335 9.93 9.45 -7.53
N LEU A 336 8.77 10.00 -7.19
CA LEU A 336 7.80 10.50 -8.16
C LEU A 336 8.31 11.75 -8.85
N ALA A 337 8.20 11.81 -10.19
CA ALA A 337 8.51 13.00 -10.97
C ALA A 337 7.33 13.97 -11.12
N GLY A 338 6.17 13.62 -10.60
CA GLY A 338 4.96 14.43 -10.62
C GLY A 338 3.84 13.84 -9.79
N ASP A 339 2.70 14.53 -9.76
CA ASP A 339 1.52 14.13 -9.00
C ASP A 339 0.25 14.57 -9.74
N VAL A 340 -0.91 14.19 -9.20
CA VAL A 340 -2.25 14.51 -9.71
C VAL A 340 -3.07 15.38 -8.75
N ILE A 341 -2.48 15.87 -7.68
CA ILE A 341 -3.10 16.83 -6.77
C ILE A 341 -2.55 18.24 -6.98
N ASP A 342 -3.37 19.27 -6.73
CA ASP A 342 -3.00 20.67 -6.96
C ASP A 342 -1.80 21.10 -6.12
N THR A 343 -1.72 20.62 -4.88
CA THR A 343 -0.64 20.94 -3.95
C THR A 343 0.02 19.62 -3.50
N PRO A 344 1.15 19.24 -4.12
CA PRO A 344 1.89 18.03 -3.74
C PRO A 344 2.35 18.06 -2.28
N PHE A 345 2.37 16.92 -1.63
CA PHE A 345 2.89 16.78 -0.29
C PHE A 345 4.38 17.11 -0.22
N VAL A 346 4.78 17.78 0.84
CA VAL A 346 6.18 18.11 1.12
C VAL A 346 6.63 17.36 2.37
N VAL A 347 7.62 16.49 2.20
CA VAL A 347 8.23 15.76 3.32
C VAL A 347 9.07 16.73 4.15
N ASP A 348 8.80 16.78 5.45
CA ASP A 348 9.56 17.57 6.42
C ASP A 348 10.22 16.61 7.43
N ARG A 349 11.54 16.51 7.35
CA ARG A 349 12.37 15.64 8.20
C ARG A 349 11.82 14.22 8.34
N GLY A 350 11.56 13.59 7.20
CA GLY A 350 11.05 12.22 7.15
C GLY A 350 9.61 12.06 7.66
N THR A 351 8.81 13.14 7.71
CA THR A 351 7.41 13.09 8.11
C THR A 351 6.50 13.84 7.14
N LEU A 352 5.22 13.47 7.11
CA LEU A 352 4.15 14.19 6.44
C LEU A 352 3.07 14.64 7.44
N ALA A 353 2.54 15.83 7.23
CA ALA A 353 1.38 16.32 7.99
C ALA A 353 0.10 15.67 7.46
N VAL A 354 -0.82 15.34 8.36
CA VAL A 354 -2.14 14.80 8.01
C VAL A 354 -3.03 15.90 7.45
N PRO A 355 -3.69 15.71 6.29
CA PRO A 355 -4.63 16.69 5.75
C PRO A 355 -5.80 16.93 6.70
N LEU A 356 -6.20 18.19 6.88
CA LEU A 356 -7.29 18.57 7.79
C LEU A 356 -8.58 18.98 7.06
N GLY A 357 -8.56 19.04 5.73
CA GLY A 357 -9.72 19.33 4.90
C GLY A 357 -10.76 18.19 4.90
N ALA A 358 -11.98 18.50 4.48
CA ALA A 358 -13.05 17.50 4.37
C ALA A 358 -12.72 16.42 3.35
N GLY A 359 -13.11 15.20 3.63
CA GLY A 359 -12.76 14.02 2.80
C GLY A 359 -11.27 13.68 2.94
N LEU A 360 -10.60 13.46 1.81
CA LEU A 360 -9.15 13.26 1.74
C LEU A 360 -8.37 14.55 2.05
N GLY A 361 -9.02 15.71 1.96
CA GLY A 361 -8.40 17.01 2.25
C GLY A 361 -7.39 17.47 1.21
N VAL A 362 -7.48 16.95 -0.02
CA VAL A 362 -6.68 17.34 -1.18
C VAL A 362 -7.58 17.60 -2.39
N ASP A 363 -7.14 18.46 -3.30
CA ASP A 363 -7.82 18.78 -4.56
C ASP A 363 -7.06 18.16 -5.74
N VAL A 364 -7.80 17.71 -6.76
CA VAL A 364 -7.23 17.03 -7.93
C VAL A 364 -6.95 18.02 -9.06
N ASP A 365 -5.74 18.01 -9.60
CA ASP A 365 -5.39 18.67 -10.86
C ASP A 365 -5.89 17.82 -12.06
N GLU A 366 -7.10 18.12 -12.53
CA GLU A 366 -7.67 17.41 -13.69
C GLU A 366 -6.82 17.59 -14.98
N ARG A 367 -5.98 18.64 -15.06
CA ARG A 367 -5.04 18.80 -16.19
C ARG A 367 -3.87 17.83 -16.08
N ALA A 368 -3.44 17.51 -14.85
CA ALA A 368 -2.43 16.49 -14.63
C ALA A 368 -2.95 15.10 -15.01
N LEU A 369 -4.22 14.79 -14.74
CA LEU A 369 -4.85 13.54 -15.19
C LEU A 369 -4.74 13.37 -16.70
N GLU A 370 -5.06 14.40 -17.47
CA GLU A 370 -4.97 14.33 -18.94
C GLU A 370 -3.50 14.30 -19.42
N ARG A 371 -2.59 15.01 -18.76
CA ARG A 371 -1.15 15.00 -19.08
C ARG A 371 -0.51 13.62 -18.88
N TYR A 372 -0.91 12.88 -17.85
CA TYR A 372 -0.36 11.56 -17.53
C TYR A 372 -1.19 10.40 -18.10
N ARG A 373 -2.25 10.68 -18.83
CA ARG A 373 -3.13 9.66 -19.40
C ARG A 373 -2.38 8.71 -20.31
N VAL A 374 -2.71 7.42 -20.19
CA VAL A 374 -2.19 6.36 -21.05
C VAL A 374 -3.32 5.44 -21.50
N ASP A 375 -3.14 4.82 -22.68
CA ASP A 375 -4.15 3.91 -23.25
C ASP A 375 -3.86 2.43 -22.92
N ALA A 376 -2.67 2.13 -22.41
CA ALA A 376 -2.25 0.76 -22.10
C ALA A 376 -1.32 0.72 -20.88
N ILE A 377 -1.43 -0.38 -20.14
CA ILE A 377 -0.51 -0.70 -19.05
C ILE A 377 0.74 -1.32 -19.68
N ARG A 378 1.88 -0.64 -19.52
CA ARG A 378 3.18 -1.19 -19.91
C ARG A 378 3.83 -1.81 -18.68
N GLY A 379 4.22 -3.09 -18.84
CA GLY A 379 4.65 -4.01 -17.80
C GLY A 379 5.39 -3.40 -16.62
N ALA A 380 4.81 -3.59 -15.45
CA ALA A 380 5.43 -3.16 -14.21
C ALA A 380 6.51 -4.14 -13.73
N TYR A 381 6.39 -5.41 -14.14
CA TYR A 381 7.24 -6.50 -13.65
C TYR A 381 8.09 -7.18 -14.72
N LEU A 382 7.77 -6.98 -16.00
CA LEU A 382 8.53 -7.50 -17.12
C LEU A 382 9.02 -6.30 -17.92
N ASP A 383 10.27 -5.91 -17.73
CA ASP A 383 10.85 -4.83 -18.50
C ASP A 383 11.39 -5.37 -19.85
N PRO A 384 10.73 -5.04 -21.00
CA PRO A 384 11.21 -5.44 -22.32
C PRO A 384 12.57 -4.85 -22.66
N ALA A 385 13.01 -3.79 -21.96
CA ALA A 385 14.31 -3.17 -22.14
C ALA A 385 15.46 -3.97 -21.50
N ARG A 386 15.15 -5.00 -20.72
CA ARG A 386 16.12 -5.92 -20.12
C ARG A 386 15.98 -7.34 -20.70
N PRO A 387 16.36 -7.59 -21.94
CA PRO A 387 16.24 -8.91 -22.56
C PRO A 387 17.01 -9.96 -21.73
N GLY A 388 16.34 -11.09 -21.45
CA GLY A 388 16.91 -12.17 -20.65
C GLY A 388 16.74 -12.03 -19.14
N TRP A 389 16.22 -10.92 -18.64
CA TRP A 389 15.82 -10.80 -17.25
C TRP A 389 14.43 -11.38 -17.05
N PHE A 390 14.33 -12.37 -16.21
CA PHE A 390 13.06 -13.02 -15.86
C PHE A 390 13.05 -13.28 -14.35
N PRO A 391 12.21 -12.58 -13.58
CA PRO A 391 12.14 -12.81 -12.15
C PRO A 391 11.54 -14.19 -11.89
N THR A 392 12.33 -15.06 -11.30
CA THR A 392 11.87 -16.36 -10.81
C THR A 392 11.80 -16.30 -9.29
N LYS A 393 10.65 -16.60 -8.74
CA LYS A 393 10.48 -16.71 -7.28
C LYS A 393 10.17 -18.14 -6.87
N PRO A 394 10.73 -18.59 -5.75
CA PRO A 394 11.78 -17.92 -4.98
C PRO A 394 13.08 -17.81 -5.81
N ALA A 395 13.81 -16.69 -5.62
CA ALA A 395 15.00 -16.40 -6.43
C ALA A 395 16.18 -17.30 -6.04
N TYR A 396 16.29 -17.72 -4.80
CA TYR A 396 17.35 -18.59 -4.30
C TYR A 396 17.05 -19.18 -2.90
#